data_799120b381442c04bd936abf301055d6
#
_entry.id   799120b381442c04bd936abf301055d6
#
_cell.length_a   1.000
_cell.length_b   1.000
_cell.length_c   1.000
_cell.angle_alpha   90.00
_cell.angle_beta   90.00
_cell.angle_gamma   90.00
#
_symmetry.space_group_name_H-M   'P 1'
#
loop_
_entity.id
_entity.type
_entity.pdbx_description
1 polymer ?
#
loop_
_entity_poly.entity_id
_entity_poly.type
_entity_poly.pdbx_seq_one_letter_code
_entity_poly.pdbx_strand_id
1 'polypeptide(L)' 'FRLEQAGRLLDGGEVMDILGLPEGPRVGEILALLDEAIAAGEVTTPAEARAWLTRKG' A
#
# COMPACT_ATOMS: atom_id res chain seq x y z
N PHE A 1 17.27 8.22 -7.16
CA PHE A 1 16.38 8.00 -8.08
C PHE A 1 15.19 7.12 -7.75
N ARG A 2 14.16 7.20 -8.51
CA ARG A 2 12.89 6.70 -8.06
C ARG A 2 12.41 5.47 -8.71
N LEU A 3 13.20 4.75 -9.43
CA LEU A 3 12.76 3.59 -10.16
C LEU A 3 12.18 2.51 -9.26
N GLU A 4 12.76 2.37 -8.09
CA GLU A 4 12.31 1.34 -7.19
C GLU A 4 10.89 1.57 -6.70
N GLN A 5 10.37 2.78 -6.88
CA GLN A 5 9.03 3.08 -6.45
C GLN A 5 8.02 3.11 -7.56
N ALA A 6 8.46 2.80 -8.77
CA ALA A 6 7.60 2.95 -9.93
C ALA A 6 6.38 2.06 -9.87
N GLY A 7 6.48 0.90 -9.26
CA GLY A 7 5.34 -0.01 -9.20
C GLY A 7 4.57 0.05 -7.92
N ARG A 8 4.82 1.05 -7.08
CA ARG A 8 4.20 1.07 -5.77
C ARG A 8 3.72 2.47 -5.45
N LEU A 9 2.45 2.60 -5.16
CA LEU A 9 1.84 3.90 -4.87
C LEU A 9 2.10 4.35 -3.46
N LEU A 10 2.20 3.42 -2.52
CA LEU A 10 2.51 3.71 -1.12
C LEU A 10 3.60 2.76 -0.67
N ASP A 11 4.41 3.20 0.29
CA ASP A 11 5.44 2.35 0.86
C ASP A 11 5.03 1.87 2.25
N GLY A 12 5.89 1.06 2.87
CA GLY A 12 5.58 0.49 4.17
C GLY A 12 5.38 1.53 5.24
N GLY A 13 6.15 2.62 5.19
CA GLY A 13 6.01 3.69 6.15
C GLY A 13 4.65 4.34 6.09
N GLU A 14 4.16 4.57 4.88
CA GLU A 14 2.84 5.15 4.73
C GLU A 14 1.74 4.20 5.19
N VAL A 15 1.89 2.92 4.90
CA VAL A 15 0.92 1.94 5.34
C VAL A 15 0.83 1.93 6.87
N MET A 16 1.97 1.92 7.53
CA MET A 16 1.99 1.94 8.99
C MET A 16 1.33 3.20 9.53
N ASP A 17 1.56 4.32 8.88
CA ASP A 17 1.01 5.60 9.30
C ASP A 17 -0.50 5.63 9.14
N ILE A 18 -0.97 5.21 7.99
CA ILE A 18 -2.41 5.25 7.69
C ILE A 18 -3.19 4.31 8.59
N LEU A 19 -2.68 3.12 8.82
CA LEU A 19 -3.39 2.10 9.58
C LEU A 19 -3.02 2.07 11.05
N GLY A 20 -2.01 2.84 11.45
CA GLY A 20 -1.58 2.85 12.84
C GLY A 20 -0.95 1.54 13.26
N LEU A 21 -0.28 0.85 12.36
CA LEU A 21 0.31 -0.44 12.64
C LEU A 21 1.78 -0.29 12.99
N PRO A 22 2.29 -1.12 13.92
CA PRO A 22 3.71 -1.16 14.16
C PRO A 22 4.41 -1.92 13.04
N GLU A 23 5.71 -1.72 12.94
CA GLU A 23 6.49 -2.46 11.99
C GLU A 23 6.40 -3.95 12.29
N GLY A 24 6.20 -4.77 11.24
CA GLY A 24 6.10 -6.21 11.43
C GLY A 24 5.55 -6.88 10.19
N PRO A 25 5.28 -8.21 10.28
CA PRO A 25 4.83 -8.98 9.11
C PRO A 25 3.48 -8.51 8.57
N ARG A 26 2.66 -7.91 9.41
CA ARG A 26 1.35 -7.43 8.94
C ARG A 26 1.50 -6.39 7.84
N VAL A 27 2.48 -5.50 7.99
CA VAL A 27 2.73 -4.47 6.99
C VAL A 27 3.08 -5.12 5.66
N GLY A 28 3.91 -6.15 5.69
CA GLY A 28 4.28 -6.86 4.47
C GLY A 28 3.09 -7.52 3.81
N GLU A 29 2.19 -8.11 4.60
CA GLU A 29 0.99 -8.74 4.06
C GLU A 29 0.11 -7.71 3.36
N ILE A 30 -0.07 -6.57 3.99
CA ILE A 30 -0.90 -5.52 3.42
C ILE A 30 -0.28 -4.97 2.15
N LEU A 31 1.04 -4.78 2.14
CA LEU A 31 1.71 -4.31 0.94
C LEU A 31 1.54 -5.30 -0.21
N ALA A 32 1.62 -6.59 0.08
CA ALA A 32 1.43 -7.60 -0.96
C ALA A 32 0.01 -7.53 -1.54
N LEU A 33 -0.98 -7.37 -0.67
CA LEU A 33 -2.36 -7.23 -1.14
C LEU A 33 -2.55 -5.96 -1.96
N LEU A 34 -1.91 -4.88 -1.54
CA LEU A 34 -1.99 -3.62 -2.27
C LEU A 34 -1.35 -3.78 -3.65
N ASP A 35 -0.21 -4.46 -3.73
CA ASP A 35 0.43 -4.69 -5.01
C ASP A 35 -0.48 -5.47 -5.94
N GLU A 36 -1.21 -6.44 -5.41
CA GLU A 36 -2.16 -7.20 -6.21
C GLU A 36 -3.30 -6.32 -6.70
N ALA A 37 -3.79 -5.45 -5.84
CA ALA A 37 -4.86 -4.54 -6.23
C ALA A 37 -4.40 -3.60 -7.34
N ILE A 38 -3.17 -3.13 -7.26
CA ILE A 38 -2.60 -2.29 -8.31
C ILE A 38 -2.49 -3.06 -9.61
N ALA A 39 -2.00 -4.28 -9.55
CA ALA A 39 -1.85 -5.10 -10.73
C ALA A 39 -3.21 -5.42 -11.37
N ALA A 40 -4.24 -5.55 -10.56
CA ALA A 40 -5.58 -5.83 -11.05
C ALA A 40 -6.29 -4.58 -11.57
N GLY A 41 -5.71 -3.41 -11.38
CA GLY A 41 -6.33 -2.17 -11.82
C GLY A 41 -7.37 -1.61 -10.86
N GLU A 42 -7.49 -2.18 -9.67
CA GLU A 42 -8.43 -1.68 -8.68
C GLU A 42 -7.96 -0.39 -8.04
N VAL A 43 -6.65 -0.21 -7.99
CA VAL A 43 -6.03 0.96 -7.37
C VAL A 43 -5.06 1.53 -8.39
N THR A 44 -5.24 2.79 -8.76
CA THR A 44 -4.40 3.40 -9.78
C THR A 44 -3.74 4.70 -9.33
N THR A 45 -4.17 5.27 -8.21
CA THR A 45 -3.60 6.51 -7.70
C THR A 45 -3.30 6.37 -6.22
N PRO A 46 -2.41 7.21 -5.67
CA PRO A 46 -2.15 7.18 -4.22
C PRO A 46 -3.40 7.43 -3.39
N ALA A 47 -4.30 8.29 -3.85
CA ALA A 47 -5.53 8.55 -3.12
C ALA A 47 -6.39 7.29 -3.07
N GLU A 48 -6.46 6.56 -4.18
CA GLU A 48 -7.20 5.30 -4.20
C GLU A 48 -6.55 4.27 -3.29
N ALA A 49 -5.22 4.26 -3.25
CA ALA A 49 -4.51 3.33 -2.38
C ALA A 49 -4.83 3.59 -0.92
N ARG A 50 -4.88 4.87 -0.53
CA ARG A 50 -5.22 5.20 0.86
C ARG A 50 -6.63 4.76 1.20
N ALA A 51 -7.57 5.01 0.29
CA ALA A 51 -8.95 4.60 0.51
C ALA A 51 -9.05 3.08 0.59
N TRP A 52 -8.30 2.38 -0.25
CA TRP A 52 -8.28 0.93 -0.24
C TRP A 52 -7.76 0.41 1.10
N LEU A 53 -6.68 1.01 1.60
CA LEU A 53 -6.12 0.61 2.89
C LEU A 53 -7.12 0.82 4.03
N THR A 54 -7.80 1.94 4.00
CA THR A 54 -8.78 2.24 5.03
C THR A 54 -9.91 1.21 5.03
N ARG A 55 -10.32 0.76 3.85
CA ARG A 55 -11.38 -0.25 3.77
C ARG A 55 -10.89 -1.63 4.19
N LYS A 56 -9.65 -1.97 3.85
CA LYS A 56 -9.13 -3.32 4.11
C LYS A 56 -8.54 -3.45 5.50
N GLY A 57 -7.96 -2.38 5.98
CA GLY A 57 -7.33 -2.40 7.28
C GLY A 57 -8.32 -2.25 8.38
#